data_4b68b42f6aeb0b7bb5a38f8633085feb
#
_entry.id   4b68b42f6aeb0b7bb5a38f8633085feb
#
_cell.length_a   1.000
_cell.length_b   1.000
_cell.length_c   1.000
_cell.angle_alpha   90.00
_cell.angle_beta   90.00
_cell.angle_gamma   90.00
#
_symmetry.space_group_name_H-M   'P 1'
#
loop_
_entity.id
_entity.type
_entity.pdbx_description
1 polymer ?
#
loop_
_entity_poly.entity_id
_entity_poly.type
_entity_poly.pdbx_seq_one_letter_code
_entity_poly.pdbx_strand_id
1 'polypeptide(L)'
;MILLDTTVLSEPLKPEPAPAVIAWLNDQAVDQLCISAVTVMKILDTPARLDVGARRLRLEEAINRLIARFRCLPFDEFAARSYAPIAERARRAGLTISMGDAQIAAIALANGIETVATRDTGPFAVLGLQVLDPWRL
;
A
#
# COMPACT_ATOMS: atom_id res chain seq x y z
N MET A 1 13.89 -2.42 -2.55
CA MET A 1 12.65 -1.66 -2.87
C MET A 1 11.61 -1.96 -1.81
N ILE A 2 10.86 -0.96 -1.39
CA ILE A 2 9.83 -1.05 -0.35
C ILE A 2 8.48 -0.72 -0.98
N LEU A 3 7.50 -1.61 -0.80
CA LEU A 3 6.13 -1.38 -1.24
C LEU A 3 5.37 -0.60 -0.16
N LEU A 4 4.82 0.55 -0.52
CA LEU A 4 3.99 1.35 0.38
C LEU A 4 2.55 0.84 0.37
N ASP A 5 2.06 0.45 1.54
CA ASP A 5 0.63 0.16 1.73
C ASP A 5 -0.19 1.45 1.79
N THR A 6 -1.49 1.31 1.62
CA THR A 6 -2.44 2.43 1.60
C THR A 6 -2.36 3.29 2.88
N THR A 7 -2.14 2.68 4.03
CA THR A 7 -2.02 3.40 5.31
C THR A 7 -0.84 4.37 5.31
N VAL A 8 0.30 3.96 4.76
CA VAL A 8 1.50 4.83 4.67
C VAL A 8 1.33 5.88 3.57
N LEU A 9 0.84 5.46 2.39
CA LEU A 9 0.67 6.37 1.25
C LEU A 9 -0.33 7.49 1.55
N SER A 10 -1.40 7.21 2.29
CA SER A 10 -2.44 8.19 2.62
C SER A 10 -2.08 9.12 3.78
N GLU A 11 -1.06 8.81 4.56
CA GLU A 11 -0.71 9.61 5.75
C GLU A 11 -0.44 11.08 5.43
N PRO A 12 0.34 11.44 4.38
CA PRO A 12 0.59 12.83 4.04
C PRO A 12 -0.66 13.65 3.67
N LEU A 13 -1.77 12.96 3.36
CA LEU A 13 -3.02 13.62 2.96
C LEU A 13 -3.90 14.00 4.14
N LYS A 14 -3.58 13.55 5.34
CA LYS A 14 -4.33 13.87 6.55
C LYS A 14 -4.09 15.33 6.98
N PRO A 15 -5.07 15.97 7.65
CA PRO A 15 -4.87 17.31 8.22
C PRO A 15 -3.71 17.38 9.21
N GLU A 16 -3.51 16.32 10.00
CA GLU A 16 -2.45 16.20 11.00
C GLU A 16 -1.67 14.90 10.78
N PRO A 17 -0.78 14.86 9.77
CA PRO A 17 -0.01 13.66 9.49
C PRO A 17 0.99 13.35 10.62
N ALA A 18 1.22 12.06 10.88
CA ALA A 18 2.20 11.62 11.87
C ALA A 18 3.62 12.07 11.49
N PRO A 19 4.30 12.89 12.32
CA PRO A 19 5.63 13.40 11.99
C PRO A 19 6.66 12.31 11.70
N ALA A 20 6.60 11.18 12.42
CA ALA A 20 7.51 10.05 12.22
C ALA A 20 7.38 9.46 10.81
N VAL A 21 6.15 9.33 10.31
CA VAL A 21 5.90 8.78 8.97
C VAL A 21 6.39 9.73 7.89
N ILE A 22 6.13 11.02 8.05
CA ILE A 22 6.58 12.05 7.10
C ILE A 22 8.11 12.10 7.06
N ALA A 23 8.77 12.09 8.22
CA ALA A 23 10.23 12.07 8.30
C ALA A 23 10.78 10.83 7.61
N TRP A 24 10.23 9.65 7.92
CA TRP A 24 10.66 8.40 7.29
C TRP A 24 10.51 8.43 5.76
N LEU A 25 9.36 8.90 5.25
CA LEU A 25 9.13 9.01 3.79
C LEU A 25 10.13 9.96 3.13
N ASN A 26 10.46 11.08 3.78
CA ASN A 26 11.41 12.06 3.25
C ASN A 26 12.86 11.55 3.26
N ASP A 27 13.19 10.65 4.17
CA ASP A 27 14.52 10.05 4.25
C ASP A 27 14.76 8.94 3.21
N GLN A 28 13.69 8.43 2.59
CA GLN A 28 13.82 7.40 1.57
C GLN A 28 14.14 8.01 0.19
N ALA A 29 15.02 7.34 -0.55
CA ALA A 29 15.15 7.63 -1.97
C ALA A 29 13.89 7.19 -2.72
N VAL A 30 13.30 8.08 -3.51
CA VAL A 30 12.00 7.84 -4.16
C VAL A 30 12.02 6.63 -5.09
N ASP A 31 13.16 6.33 -5.70
CA ASP A 31 13.37 5.17 -6.56
C ASP A 31 13.43 3.83 -5.79
N GLN A 32 13.55 3.88 -4.48
CA GLN A 32 13.47 2.72 -3.60
C GLN A 32 12.05 2.44 -3.09
N LEU A 33 11.11 3.31 -3.42
CA LEU A 33 9.70 3.18 -3.04
C LEU A 33 8.83 2.86 -4.25
N CYS A 34 7.82 2.04 -4.03
CA CYS A 34 6.81 1.72 -5.05
C CYS A 34 5.43 1.57 -4.40
N ILE A 35 4.41 1.61 -5.22
CA ILE A 35 3.02 1.38 -4.83
C ILE A 35 2.41 0.32 -5.74
N SER A 36 1.28 -0.26 -5.32
CA SER A 36 0.54 -1.20 -6.14
C SER A 36 -0.68 -0.56 -6.79
N ALA A 37 -1.14 -1.13 -7.90
CA ALA A 37 -2.41 -0.74 -8.52
C ALA A 37 -3.60 -0.91 -7.55
N VAL A 38 -3.52 -1.89 -6.65
CA VAL A 38 -4.55 -2.10 -5.61
C VAL A 38 -4.54 -0.96 -4.59
N THR A 39 -3.35 -0.47 -4.20
CA THR A 39 -3.23 0.72 -3.34
C THR A 39 -3.80 1.97 -4.04
N VAL A 40 -3.54 2.14 -5.34
CA VAL A 40 -4.15 3.22 -6.14
C VAL A 40 -5.67 3.12 -6.11
N MET A 41 -6.23 1.95 -6.35
CA MET A 41 -7.67 1.71 -6.29
C MET A 41 -8.25 2.11 -4.92
N LYS A 42 -7.63 1.66 -3.84
CA LYS A 42 -8.10 1.93 -2.48
C LYS A 42 -8.05 3.42 -2.14
N ILE A 43 -6.97 4.11 -2.47
CA ILE A 43 -6.81 5.52 -2.11
C ILE A 43 -7.74 6.42 -2.93
N LEU A 44 -8.00 6.10 -4.20
CA LEU A 44 -8.91 6.84 -5.05
C LEU A 44 -10.40 6.60 -4.71
N ASP A 45 -10.72 5.49 -4.07
CA ASP A 45 -12.08 5.20 -3.61
C ASP A 45 -12.52 6.17 -2.50
N THR A 46 -11.59 6.71 -1.73
CA THR A 46 -11.88 7.64 -0.63
C THR A 46 -12.57 8.93 -1.11
N PRO A 47 -12.00 9.73 -2.06
CA PRO A 47 -12.69 10.91 -2.56
C PRO A 47 -13.94 10.56 -3.36
N ALA A 48 -14.00 9.39 -4.00
CA ALA A 48 -15.19 8.95 -4.74
C ALA A 48 -16.43 8.80 -3.85
N ARG A 49 -16.27 8.65 -2.55
CA ARG A 49 -17.35 8.58 -1.56
C ARG A 49 -17.81 9.96 -1.06
N LEU A 50 -17.08 11.02 -1.38
CA LEU A 50 -17.48 12.40 -1.05
C LEU A 50 -18.47 12.92 -2.09
N ASP A 51 -19.29 13.90 -1.66
CA ASP A 51 -20.16 14.61 -2.56
C ASP A 51 -19.36 15.35 -3.65
N VAL A 52 -19.91 15.40 -4.86
CA VAL A 52 -19.34 16.17 -5.96
C VAL A 52 -19.19 17.64 -5.54
N GLY A 53 -17.99 18.19 -5.72
CA GLY A 53 -17.68 19.56 -5.33
C GLY A 53 -16.20 19.83 -5.18
N ALA A 54 -15.87 21.03 -4.71
CA ALA A 54 -14.48 21.51 -4.62
C ALA A 54 -13.62 20.68 -3.67
N ARG A 55 -14.18 20.20 -2.55
CA ARG A 55 -13.44 19.37 -1.57
C ARG A 55 -13.02 18.03 -2.18
N ARG A 56 -13.93 17.36 -2.87
CA ARG A 56 -13.66 16.11 -3.57
C ARG A 56 -12.57 16.31 -4.62
N LEU A 57 -12.71 17.35 -5.44
CA LEU A 57 -11.76 17.65 -6.52
C LEU A 57 -10.36 17.93 -5.97
N ARG A 58 -10.23 18.72 -4.91
CA ARG A 58 -8.94 19.00 -4.27
C ARG A 58 -8.27 17.75 -3.75
N LEU A 59 -9.02 16.83 -3.14
CA LEU A 59 -8.50 15.58 -2.64
C LEU A 59 -8.05 14.67 -3.79
N GLU A 60 -8.84 14.55 -4.85
CA GLU A 60 -8.47 13.79 -6.05
C GLU A 60 -7.18 14.32 -6.68
N GLU A 61 -7.03 15.61 -6.81
CA GLU A 61 -5.82 16.25 -7.34
C GLU A 61 -4.60 15.98 -6.45
N ALA A 62 -4.75 16.09 -5.13
CA ALA A 62 -3.68 15.79 -4.17
C ALA A 62 -3.24 14.33 -4.26
N ILE A 63 -4.18 13.39 -4.35
CA ILE A 63 -3.91 11.96 -4.49
C ILE A 63 -3.17 11.69 -5.81
N ASN A 64 -3.63 12.26 -6.91
CA ASN A 64 -3.00 12.06 -8.21
C ASN A 64 -1.55 12.59 -8.25
N ARG A 65 -1.28 13.74 -7.62
CA ARG A 65 0.09 14.24 -7.48
C ARG A 65 0.95 13.31 -6.63
N LEU A 66 0.40 12.75 -5.58
CA LEU A 66 1.12 11.82 -4.70
C LEU A 66 1.45 10.51 -5.43
N ILE A 67 0.48 9.92 -6.09
CA ILE A 67 0.65 8.67 -6.87
C ILE A 67 1.72 8.84 -7.95
N ALA A 68 1.73 9.98 -8.65
CA ALA A 68 2.66 10.25 -9.74
C ALA A 68 4.14 10.24 -9.30
N ARG A 69 4.42 10.34 -8.01
CA ARG A 69 5.80 10.30 -7.48
C ARG A 69 6.41 8.90 -7.46
N PHE A 70 5.59 7.85 -7.49
CA PHE A 70 6.04 6.48 -7.27
C PHE A 70 5.79 5.60 -8.49
N ARG A 71 6.65 4.59 -8.64
CA ARG A 71 6.39 3.52 -9.58
C ARG A 71 5.19 2.71 -9.11
N CYS A 72 4.20 2.56 -9.98
CA CYS A 72 3.02 1.74 -9.70
C CYS A 72 3.18 0.35 -10.33
N LEU A 73 3.04 -0.69 -9.52
CA LEU A 73 3.11 -2.08 -9.95
C LEU A 73 1.72 -2.63 -10.22
N PRO A 74 1.50 -3.27 -11.39
CA PRO A 74 0.18 -3.78 -11.75
C PRO A 74 -0.16 -5.08 -11.02
N PHE A 75 -1.47 -5.36 -10.90
CA PHE A 75 -1.94 -6.71 -10.64
C PHE A 75 -2.10 -7.43 -11.98
N ASP A 76 -1.02 -7.98 -12.49
CA ASP A 76 -0.94 -8.69 -13.76
C ASP A 76 -1.09 -10.22 -13.59
N GLU A 77 -0.86 -10.96 -14.66
CA GLU A 77 -0.94 -12.43 -14.62
C GLU A 77 0.07 -13.03 -13.62
N PHE A 78 1.28 -12.47 -13.49
CA PHE A 78 2.28 -12.97 -12.56
C PHE A 78 1.84 -12.78 -11.11
N ALA A 79 1.29 -11.60 -10.78
CA ALA A 79 0.71 -11.34 -9.47
C ALA A 79 -0.50 -12.24 -9.21
N ALA A 80 -1.36 -12.44 -10.20
CA ALA A 80 -2.51 -13.33 -10.09
C ALA A 80 -2.10 -14.78 -9.79
N ARG A 81 -1.03 -15.26 -10.41
CA ARG A 81 -0.51 -16.61 -10.14
C ARG A 81 0.09 -16.74 -8.75
N SER A 82 0.60 -15.66 -8.18
CA SER A 82 1.13 -15.61 -6.81
C SER A 82 0.03 -15.53 -5.74
N TYR A 83 -1.20 -15.22 -6.12
CA TYR A 83 -2.31 -14.99 -5.17
C TYR A 83 -2.73 -16.27 -4.44
N ALA A 84 -2.93 -17.37 -5.15
CA ALA A 84 -3.44 -18.61 -4.55
C ALA A 84 -2.53 -19.16 -3.45
N PRO A 85 -1.19 -19.23 -3.61
CA PRO A 85 -0.28 -19.63 -2.54
C PRO A 85 -0.34 -18.72 -1.31
N ILE A 86 -0.51 -17.42 -1.51
CA ILE A 86 -0.67 -16.43 -0.42
C ILE A 86 -1.97 -16.68 0.35
N ALA A 87 -3.08 -16.81 -0.37
CA ALA A 87 -4.38 -17.07 0.23
C ALA A 87 -4.39 -18.41 0.99
N GLU A 88 -3.72 -19.43 0.46
CA GLU A 88 -3.55 -20.72 1.13
C GLU A 88 -2.74 -20.58 2.42
N ARG A 89 -1.64 -19.85 2.40
CA ARG A 89 -0.82 -19.59 3.59
C ARG A 89 -1.63 -18.88 4.68
N ALA A 90 -2.42 -17.90 4.33
CA ALA A 90 -3.31 -17.21 5.27
C ALA A 90 -4.32 -18.17 5.90
N ARG A 91 -4.99 -18.99 5.08
CA ARG A 91 -5.96 -19.98 5.58
C ARG A 91 -5.32 -20.99 6.52
N ARG A 92 -4.14 -21.52 6.19
CA ARG A 92 -3.41 -22.48 7.04
C ARG A 92 -2.96 -21.86 8.36
N ALA A 93 -2.66 -20.57 8.39
CA ALA A 93 -2.34 -19.83 9.61
C ALA A 93 -3.58 -19.44 10.43
N GLY A 94 -4.80 -19.77 9.97
CA GLY A 94 -6.04 -19.37 10.61
C GLY A 94 -6.31 -17.85 10.51
N LEU A 95 -5.69 -17.18 9.56
CA LEU A 95 -5.79 -15.74 9.38
C LEU A 95 -6.82 -15.40 8.30
N THR A 96 -7.76 -14.52 8.65
CA THR A 96 -8.65 -13.88 7.67
C THR A 96 -7.96 -12.64 7.11
N ILE A 97 -7.65 -12.65 5.83
CA ILE A 97 -7.04 -11.51 5.13
C ILE A 97 -8.01 -10.99 4.07
N SER A 98 -8.06 -9.67 3.89
CA SER A 98 -8.83 -9.08 2.80
C SER A 98 -8.24 -9.47 1.44
N MET A 99 -9.10 -9.54 0.42
CA MET A 99 -8.63 -9.79 -0.94
C MET A 99 -7.61 -8.73 -1.38
N GLY A 100 -7.84 -7.45 -1.04
CA GLY A 100 -6.94 -6.36 -1.38
C GLY A 100 -5.55 -6.54 -0.77
N ASP A 101 -5.45 -6.92 0.49
CA ASP A 101 -4.15 -7.14 1.15
C ASP A 101 -3.43 -8.35 0.57
N ALA A 102 -4.15 -9.42 0.26
CA ALA A 102 -3.58 -10.58 -0.43
C ALA A 102 -3.09 -10.25 -1.84
N GLN A 103 -3.82 -9.39 -2.56
CA GLN A 103 -3.38 -8.90 -3.88
C GLN A 103 -2.14 -8.02 -3.78
N ILE A 104 -2.04 -7.15 -2.78
CA ILE A 104 -0.83 -6.32 -2.52
C ILE A 104 0.37 -7.23 -2.25
N ALA A 105 0.20 -8.24 -1.40
CA ALA A 105 1.25 -9.21 -1.14
C ALA A 105 1.66 -9.99 -2.38
N ALA A 106 0.69 -10.39 -3.21
CA ALA A 106 0.94 -11.08 -4.48
C ALA A 106 1.74 -10.22 -5.47
N ILE A 107 1.42 -8.93 -5.57
CA ILE A 107 2.18 -7.98 -6.39
C ILE A 107 3.62 -7.86 -5.87
N ALA A 108 3.81 -7.74 -4.57
CA ALA A 108 5.14 -7.65 -3.96
C ALA A 108 5.97 -8.89 -4.31
N LEU A 109 5.44 -10.08 -4.07
CA LEU A 109 6.16 -11.33 -4.32
C LEU A 109 6.45 -11.55 -5.80
N ALA A 110 5.51 -11.23 -6.69
CA ALA A 110 5.71 -11.35 -8.14
C ALA A 110 6.82 -10.43 -8.67
N ASN A 111 7.13 -9.35 -7.96
CA ASN A 111 8.17 -8.39 -8.33
C ASN A 111 9.45 -8.53 -7.49
N GLY A 112 9.58 -9.59 -6.70
CA GLY A 112 10.76 -9.80 -5.85
C GLY A 112 10.91 -8.77 -4.73
N ILE A 113 9.82 -8.13 -4.31
CA ILE A 113 9.82 -7.16 -3.22
C ILE A 113 9.55 -7.91 -1.92
N GLU A 114 10.48 -7.78 -0.99
CA GLU A 114 10.42 -8.49 0.29
C GLU A 114 9.85 -7.66 1.43
N THR A 115 9.80 -6.33 1.27
CA THR A 115 9.42 -5.42 2.35
C THR A 115 8.19 -4.59 1.99
N VAL A 116 7.22 -4.57 2.90
CA VAL A 116 6.05 -3.69 2.84
C VAL A 116 6.09 -2.71 4.01
N ALA A 117 5.88 -1.43 3.73
CA ALA A 117 5.68 -0.40 4.75
C ALA A 117 4.18 -0.24 5.02
N THR A 118 3.77 -0.54 6.24
CA THR A 118 2.35 -0.52 6.63
C THR A 118 2.20 -0.31 8.14
N ARG A 119 1.05 0.20 8.55
CA ARG A 119 0.65 0.24 9.95
C ARG A 119 0.05 -1.09 10.42
N ASP A 120 -0.55 -1.84 9.50
CA ASP A 120 -1.17 -3.14 9.78
C ASP A 120 -0.16 -4.27 9.58
N THR A 121 0.63 -4.53 10.60
CA THR A 121 1.80 -5.40 10.53
C THR A 121 1.48 -6.90 10.50
N GLY A 122 0.36 -7.31 11.10
CA GLY A 122 0.04 -8.73 11.30
C GLY A 122 -0.15 -9.53 10.01
N PRO A 123 -1.06 -9.13 9.11
CA PRO A 123 -1.36 -9.91 7.91
C PRO A 123 -0.15 -10.14 7.00
N PHE A 124 0.62 -9.10 6.71
CA PHE A 124 1.73 -9.19 5.76
C PHE A 124 2.90 -10.04 6.26
N ALA A 125 3.17 -10.01 7.57
CA ALA A 125 4.22 -10.86 8.16
C ALA A 125 3.91 -12.36 7.98
N VAL A 126 2.66 -12.76 8.17
CA VAL A 126 2.21 -14.14 7.97
C VAL A 126 2.36 -14.56 6.50
N LEU A 127 2.22 -13.61 5.57
CA LEU A 127 2.32 -13.87 4.13
C LEU A 127 3.77 -13.94 3.61
N GLY A 128 4.75 -13.86 4.51
CA GLY A 128 6.16 -14.02 4.16
C GLY A 128 6.87 -12.73 3.76
N LEU A 129 6.27 -11.57 4.04
CA LEU A 129 6.87 -10.26 3.81
C LEU A 129 7.50 -9.72 5.09
N GLN A 130 8.61 -9.03 4.94
CA GLN A 130 9.14 -8.18 6.00
C GLN A 130 8.24 -6.96 6.16
N VAL A 131 7.90 -6.63 7.39
CA VAL A 131 7.00 -5.53 7.67
C VAL A 131 7.75 -4.41 8.37
N LEU A 132 7.61 -3.21 7.83
CA LEU A 132 8.17 -1.98 8.38
C LEU A 132 7.02 -1.07 8.79
N ASP A 133 6.99 -0.68 10.07
CA ASP A 133 5.99 0.24 10.61
C ASP A 133 6.60 1.62 10.84
N PRO A 134 6.36 2.60 9.94
CA PRO A 134 6.98 3.93 10.06
C PRO A 134 6.51 4.74 11.27
N TRP A 135 5.44 4.33 11.95
CA TRP A 135 4.99 5.00 13.18
C TRP A 135 5.82 4.61 14.41
N ARG A 136 6.59 3.51 14.30
CA ARG A 136 7.35 2.92 15.42
C ARG A 136 8.85 2.92 15.23
N LEU A 137 9.35 3.68 14.29
CA LEU A 137 10.79 3.80 14.03
C LEU A 137 11.44 4.91 14.88
#